data_dba764ad9161f78d0ef104854c153a6c
#
_entry.id   dba764ad9161f78d0ef104854c153a6c
#
_cell.length_a   1.000
_cell.length_b   1.000
_cell.length_c   1.000
_cell.angle_alpha   90.00
_cell.angle_beta   90.00
_cell.angle_gamma   90.00
#
_symmetry.space_group_name_H-M   'P 1'
#
loop_
_entity.id
_entity.type
_entity.pdbx_description
1 polymer ?
#
loop_
_entity_poly.entity_id
_entity_poly.type
_entity_poly.pdbx_seq_one_letter_code
_entity_poly.pdbx_strand_id
1 'polypeptide(L)'
;MMRSTAVPAVLFALLLSGGAQALPEDEQQPIEIEADRAELDDATGTATYSGSVRLDQGSLKVRAERLIIETDAQQVQRITAEGDREQDLLARYEQTPEPGAEPVRARAQTIIYYTDTGRIELLGAAQLEQAEDRFEGDVISYDLTTRKVAASAGADGAPVRMVIEPARLRSPRGAEGANSDEPNP
;
A
#
# COMPACT_ATOMS: atom_id res chain seq x y z
N MET A 1 23.84 -62.86 20.33
CA MET A 1 24.76 -61.79 19.89
C MET A 1 24.01 -60.81 19.04
N MET A 2 23.50 -59.80 19.67
CA MET A 2 22.73 -58.72 18.98
C MET A 2 23.67 -57.53 18.78
N ARG A 3 23.90 -57.15 17.52
CA ARG A 3 24.66 -55.95 17.16
C ARG A 3 23.68 -54.79 16.96
N SER A 4 23.75 -53.85 17.87
CA SER A 4 23.03 -52.60 17.81
C SER A 4 23.79 -51.62 16.90
N THR A 5 23.21 -51.24 15.78
CA THR A 5 23.73 -50.20 14.89
C THR A 5 23.07 -48.84 15.25
N ALA A 6 23.87 -47.97 15.82
CA ALA A 6 23.46 -46.58 16.07
C ALA A 6 23.47 -45.78 14.76
N VAL A 7 22.33 -45.15 14.44
CA VAL A 7 22.19 -44.19 13.34
C VAL A 7 22.46 -42.80 13.88
N PRO A 8 23.39 -41.99 13.31
CA PRO A 8 23.58 -40.63 13.73
C PRO A 8 22.45 -39.73 13.12
N ALA A 9 21.71 -39.06 14.00
CA ALA A 9 20.77 -38.06 13.62
C ALA A 9 21.53 -36.82 13.12
N VAL A 10 21.48 -36.59 11.80
CA VAL A 10 21.93 -35.32 11.18
C VAL A 10 20.86 -34.25 11.41
N LEU A 11 21.17 -33.32 12.32
CA LEU A 11 20.34 -32.15 12.60
C LEU A 11 20.52 -31.16 11.44
N PHE A 12 19.56 -31.18 10.51
CA PHE A 12 19.48 -30.21 9.40
C PHE A 12 18.86 -28.91 9.93
N ALA A 13 19.72 -27.94 10.31
CA ALA A 13 19.30 -26.61 10.68
C ALA A 13 18.90 -25.86 9.39
N LEU A 14 17.59 -25.80 9.10
CA LEU A 14 17.04 -24.89 8.11
C LEU A 14 17.15 -23.46 8.65
N LEU A 15 18.07 -22.69 8.10
CA LEU A 15 18.09 -21.24 8.20
C LEU A 15 16.93 -20.69 7.36
N LEU A 16 15.80 -20.44 8.00
CA LEU A 16 14.72 -19.62 7.46
C LEU A 16 15.22 -18.18 7.42
N SER A 17 15.81 -17.78 6.30
CA SER A 17 15.99 -16.38 5.95
C SER A 17 14.61 -15.80 5.63
N GLY A 18 13.93 -15.28 6.65
CA GLY A 18 12.72 -14.49 6.49
C GLY A 18 13.04 -13.21 5.72
N GLY A 19 12.67 -13.19 4.43
CA GLY A 19 12.60 -11.94 3.69
C GLY A 19 11.55 -11.06 4.37
N ALA A 20 11.91 -9.83 4.68
CA ALA A 20 10.97 -8.82 5.15
C ALA A 20 9.99 -8.52 4.01
N GLN A 21 8.82 -9.16 4.04
CA GLN A 21 7.68 -8.80 3.20
C GLN A 21 6.81 -7.83 4.01
N ALA A 22 6.59 -6.67 3.45
CA ALA A 22 5.67 -5.70 4.01
C ALA A 22 4.24 -6.25 3.94
N LEU A 23 3.53 -6.20 5.09
CA LEU A 23 2.10 -6.44 5.28
C LEU A 23 1.57 -7.89 5.18
N PRO A 24 2.00 -8.82 6.05
CA PRO A 24 1.29 -10.09 6.18
C PRO A 24 0.01 -9.99 7.04
N GLU A 25 -0.14 -8.96 7.88
CA GLU A 25 -1.24 -8.94 8.88
C GLU A 25 -2.58 -8.46 8.28
N ASP A 26 -2.57 -7.42 7.44
CA ASP A 26 -3.81 -6.90 6.84
C ASP A 26 -4.40 -7.87 5.80
N GLU A 27 -3.57 -8.46 4.94
CA GLU A 27 -4.00 -9.41 3.90
C GLU A 27 -4.65 -10.69 4.46
N GLN A 28 -4.35 -11.05 5.71
CA GLN A 28 -4.95 -12.19 6.40
C GLN A 28 -6.26 -11.84 7.09
N GLN A 29 -6.59 -10.56 7.22
CA GLN A 29 -7.86 -10.13 7.78
C GLN A 29 -8.99 -10.30 6.74
N PRO A 30 -10.22 -10.60 7.19
CA PRO A 30 -11.36 -10.63 6.29
C PRO A 30 -11.58 -9.25 5.67
N ILE A 31 -11.98 -9.26 4.38
CA ILE A 31 -12.44 -8.06 3.70
C ILE A 31 -13.92 -7.89 4.03
N GLU A 32 -14.28 -6.77 4.62
CA GLU A 32 -15.65 -6.38 4.88
C GLU A 32 -16.05 -5.25 3.93
N ILE A 33 -17.16 -5.43 3.19
CA ILE A 33 -17.67 -4.44 2.24
C ILE A 33 -19.12 -4.14 2.55
N GLU A 34 -19.43 -2.85 2.73
CA GLU A 34 -20.78 -2.31 2.85
C GLU A 34 -21.07 -1.44 1.63
N ALA A 35 -22.26 -1.58 1.03
CA ALA A 35 -22.73 -0.78 -0.10
C ALA A 35 -24.25 -0.84 -0.22
N ASP A 36 -24.87 0.10 -0.93
CA ASP A 36 -26.32 0.07 -1.19
C ASP A 36 -26.68 -1.01 -2.20
N ARG A 37 -25.75 -1.36 -3.10
CA ARG A 37 -25.94 -2.38 -4.15
C ARG A 37 -24.64 -3.13 -4.43
N ALA A 38 -24.77 -4.43 -4.68
CA ALA A 38 -23.67 -5.30 -5.12
C ALA A 38 -24.11 -6.11 -6.34
N GLU A 39 -23.22 -6.25 -7.31
CA GLU A 39 -23.35 -7.08 -8.51
C GLU A 39 -22.10 -7.91 -8.68
N LEU A 40 -22.25 -9.23 -8.82
CA LEU A 40 -21.14 -10.16 -9.02
C LEU A 40 -21.32 -10.84 -10.36
N ASP A 41 -20.28 -10.79 -11.19
CA ASP A 41 -20.22 -11.48 -12.48
C ASP A 41 -19.09 -12.50 -12.47
N ASP A 42 -19.42 -13.74 -12.23
CA ASP A 42 -18.45 -14.85 -12.18
C ASP A 42 -17.82 -15.13 -13.56
N ALA A 43 -18.50 -14.76 -14.65
CA ALA A 43 -17.99 -15.01 -16.00
C ALA A 43 -16.82 -14.07 -16.35
N THR A 44 -16.85 -12.87 -15.82
CA THR A 44 -15.77 -11.86 -15.98
C THR A 44 -14.84 -11.77 -14.78
N GLY A 45 -15.16 -12.43 -13.67
CA GLY A 45 -14.44 -12.31 -12.42
C GLY A 45 -14.53 -10.90 -11.82
N THR A 46 -15.68 -10.21 -12.01
CA THR A 46 -15.84 -8.81 -11.59
C THR A 46 -16.93 -8.69 -10.54
N ALA A 47 -16.62 -8.02 -9.44
CA ALA A 47 -17.59 -7.59 -8.44
C ALA A 47 -17.69 -6.06 -8.45
N THR A 48 -18.91 -5.54 -8.55
CA THR A 48 -19.20 -4.09 -8.52
C THR A 48 -20.09 -3.77 -7.34
N TYR A 49 -19.64 -2.84 -6.52
CA TYR A 49 -20.39 -2.29 -5.39
C TYR A 49 -20.68 -0.81 -5.67
N SER A 50 -21.86 -0.32 -5.32
CA SER A 50 -22.25 1.06 -5.56
C SER A 50 -23.15 1.62 -4.46
N GLY A 51 -23.06 2.93 -4.22
CA GLY A 51 -23.74 3.70 -3.20
C GLY A 51 -23.04 3.64 -1.84
N SER A 52 -22.41 4.75 -1.45
CA SER A 52 -21.77 4.91 -0.12
C SER A 52 -20.85 3.76 0.29
N VAL A 53 -20.05 3.26 -0.67
CA VAL A 53 -19.24 2.04 -0.48
C VAL A 53 -18.17 2.24 0.59
N ARG A 54 -18.06 1.25 1.47
CA ARG A 54 -17.02 1.11 2.49
C ARG A 54 -16.37 -0.24 2.38
N LEU A 55 -15.04 -0.28 2.26
CA LEU A 55 -14.23 -1.49 2.38
C LEU A 55 -13.27 -1.33 3.55
N ASP A 56 -13.25 -2.31 4.42
CA ASP A 56 -12.34 -2.38 5.56
C ASP A 56 -11.63 -3.76 5.55
N GLN A 57 -10.28 -3.76 5.65
CA GLN A 57 -9.45 -4.96 5.80
C GLN A 57 -8.22 -4.63 6.65
N GLY A 58 -8.23 -5.03 7.91
CA GLY A 58 -7.19 -4.64 8.85
C GLY A 58 -7.05 -3.12 8.96
N SER A 59 -5.89 -2.57 8.63
CA SER A 59 -5.65 -1.13 8.60
C SER A 59 -6.12 -0.45 7.31
N LEU A 60 -6.37 -1.23 6.23
CA LEU A 60 -6.86 -0.73 4.96
C LEU A 60 -8.32 -0.28 5.07
N LYS A 61 -8.58 0.95 4.66
CA LYS A 61 -9.93 1.55 4.58
C LYS A 61 -10.11 2.23 3.23
N VAL A 62 -11.17 1.87 2.51
CA VAL A 62 -11.56 2.54 1.27
C VAL A 62 -12.97 3.07 1.42
N ARG A 63 -13.21 4.28 0.92
CA ARG A 63 -14.52 4.93 0.87
C ARG A 63 -14.73 5.47 -0.53
N ALA A 64 -15.84 5.14 -1.17
CA ALA A 64 -16.10 5.47 -2.56
C ALA A 64 -17.61 5.52 -2.83
N GLU A 65 -18.02 6.09 -3.95
CA GLU A 65 -19.36 5.92 -4.47
C GLU A 65 -19.49 4.58 -5.21
N ARG A 66 -18.41 4.16 -5.87
CA ARG A 66 -18.36 2.89 -6.59
C ARG A 66 -17.03 2.20 -6.35
N LEU A 67 -17.08 0.88 -6.15
CA LEU A 67 -15.91 0.01 -6.00
C LEU A 67 -16.03 -1.14 -6.99
N ILE A 68 -14.99 -1.37 -7.76
CA ILE A 68 -14.89 -2.48 -8.72
C ILE A 68 -13.72 -3.35 -8.30
N ILE A 69 -13.95 -4.63 -8.09
CA ILE A 69 -12.92 -5.62 -7.79
C ILE A 69 -12.85 -6.60 -8.96
N GLU A 70 -11.67 -6.71 -9.55
CA GLU A 70 -11.38 -7.61 -10.66
C GLU A 70 -10.47 -8.74 -10.17
N THR A 71 -10.88 -9.97 -10.45
CA THR A 71 -10.17 -11.19 -10.07
C THR A 71 -9.74 -11.98 -11.30
N ASP A 72 -8.59 -12.62 -11.20
CA ASP A 72 -8.14 -13.64 -12.15
C ASP A 72 -7.74 -14.89 -11.36
N ALA A 73 -8.20 -16.07 -11.81
CA ALA A 73 -7.96 -17.35 -11.12
C ALA A 73 -8.23 -17.30 -9.60
N GLN A 74 -9.27 -16.57 -9.18
CA GLN A 74 -9.70 -16.35 -7.78
C GLN A 74 -8.74 -15.48 -6.95
N GLN A 75 -7.82 -14.78 -7.60
CA GLN A 75 -6.97 -13.80 -6.95
C GLN A 75 -7.38 -12.38 -7.36
N VAL A 76 -7.49 -11.48 -6.40
CA VAL A 76 -7.75 -10.06 -6.69
C VAL A 76 -6.55 -9.49 -7.44
N GLN A 77 -6.80 -8.92 -8.62
CA GLN A 77 -5.76 -8.30 -9.46
C GLN A 77 -5.81 -6.77 -9.35
N ARG A 78 -7.02 -6.23 -9.32
CA ARG A 78 -7.21 -4.79 -9.31
C ARG A 78 -8.44 -4.40 -8.51
N ILE A 79 -8.31 -3.32 -7.76
CA ILE A 79 -9.40 -2.67 -7.06
C ILE A 79 -9.48 -1.23 -7.56
N THR A 80 -10.63 -0.82 -8.09
CA THR A 80 -10.88 0.55 -8.55
C THR A 80 -11.95 1.17 -7.67
N ALA A 81 -11.61 2.29 -7.03
CA ALA A 81 -12.53 3.08 -6.22
C ALA A 81 -12.80 4.41 -6.92
N GLU A 82 -14.07 4.72 -7.18
CA GLU A 82 -14.52 5.93 -7.84
C GLU A 82 -15.31 6.81 -6.88
N GLY A 83 -14.98 8.09 -6.85
CA GLY A 83 -15.76 9.11 -6.15
C GLY A 83 -17.05 9.46 -6.89
N ASP A 84 -17.88 10.28 -6.26
CA ASP A 84 -19.08 10.86 -6.89
C ASP A 84 -18.73 12.20 -7.54
N ARG A 85 -18.68 12.22 -8.87
CA ARG A 85 -18.37 13.44 -9.64
C ARG A 85 -19.53 14.45 -9.63
N GLU A 86 -20.76 13.99 -9.46
CA GLU A 86 -21.94 14.86 -9.43
C GLU A 86 -22.00 15.65 -8.12
N GLN A 87 -21.54 15.03 -7.03
CA GLN A 87 -21.47 15.64 -5.70
C GLN A 87 -20.09 16.20 -5.35
N ASP A 88 -19.12 16.14 -6.28
CA ASP A 88 -17.72 16.54 -6.06
C ASP A 88 -17.07 15.81 -4.88
N LEU A 89 -17.46 14.55 -4.67
CA LEU A 89 -16.90 13.68 -3.62
C LEU A 89 -15.79 12.80 -4.19
N LEU A 90 -14.62 12.88 -3.57
CA LEU A 90 -13.46 12.06 -3.94
C LEU A 90 -13.51 10.70 -3.25
N ALA A 91 -13.06 9.66 -3.95
CA ALA A 91 -12.70 8.40 -3.33
C ALA A 91 -11.55 8.62 -2.33
N ARG A 92 -11.53 7.83 -1.26
CA ARG A 92 -10.54 7.91 -0.18
C ARG A 92 -9.94 6.55 0.11
N TYR A 93 -8.66 6.55 0.38
CA TYR A 93 -7.86 5.41 0.79
C TYR A 93 -7.07 5.77 2.03
N GLU A 94 -7.00 4.85 2.98
CA GLU A 94 -6.13 4.94 4.16
C GLU A 94 -5.58 3.54 4.47
N GLN A 95 -4.27 3.46 4.73
CA GLN A 95 -3.63 2.22 5.19
C GLN A 95 -2.40 2.54 6.02
N THR A 96 -2.17 1.77 7.09
CA THR A 96 -0.95 1.82 7.89
C THR A 96 0.03 0.77 7.39
N PRO A 97 1.14 1.15 6.75
CA PRO A 97 2.02 0.20 6.04
C PRO A 97 2.77 -0.76 6.97
N GLU A 98 3.02 -0.37 8.21
CA GLU A 98 3.70 -1.19 9.22
C GLU A 98 3.17 -0.84 10.61
N PRO A 99 3.19 -1.78 11.59
CA PRO A 99 2.81 -1.47 12.96
C PRO A 99 3.60 -0.29 13.53
N GLY A 100 2.90 0.74 13.99
CA GLY A 100 3.51 1.95 14.54
C GLY A 100 3.97 2.98 13.50
N ALA A 101 3.81 2.71 12.21
CA ALA A 101 4.04 3.71 11.17
C ALA A 101 2.86 4.69 11.06
N GLU A 102 3.14 5.87 10.52
CA GLU A 102 2.10 6.83 10.15
C GLU A 102 1.25 6.28 9.00
N PRO A 103 -0.07 6.45 9.02
CA PRO A 103 -0.93 6.01 7.93
C PRO A 103 -0.66 6.81 6.64
N VAL A 104 -0.70 6.11 5.52
CA VAL A 104 -0.77 6.69 4.19
C VAL A 104 -2.23 7.00 3.89
N ARG A 105 -2.54 8.23 3.51
CA ARG A 105 -3.87 8.67 3.11
C ARG A 105 -3.85 9.17 1.69
N ALA A 106 -4.84 8.77 0.91
CA ALA A 106 -4.98 9.24 -0.46
C ALA A 106 -6.43 9.61 -0.77
N ARG A 107 -6.61 10.56 -1.68
CA ARG A 107 -7.91 10.90 -2.24
C ARG A 107 -7.76 11.34 -3.70
N ALA A 108 -8.72 10.93 -4.52
CA ALA A 108 -8.76 11.25 -5.94
C ALA A 108 -10.18 11.04 -6.49
N GLN A 109 -10.45 11.47 -7.71
CA GLN A 109 -11.68 11.10 -8.41
C GLN A 109 -11.73 9.59 -8.64
N THR A 110 -10.58 8.97 -8.96
CA THR A 110 -10.44 7.52 -9.11
C THR A 110 -9.13 7.08 -8.44
N ILE A 111 -9.22 6.02 -7.64
CA ILE A 111 -8.08 5.35 -7.02
C ILE A 111 -8.02 3.93 -7.57
N ILE A 112 -6.88 3.51 -8.12
CA ILE A 112 -6.67 2.17 -8.64
C ILE A 112 -5.55 1.52 -7.85
N TYR A 113 -5.82 0.35 -7.26
CA TYR A 113 -4.83 -0.47 -6.60
C TYR A 113 -4.57 -1.74 -7.41
N TYR A 114 -3.31 -1.93 -7.80
CA TYR A 114 -2.80 -3.13 -8.46
C TYR A 114 -2.16 -4.02 -7.40
N THR A 115 -2.79 -5.15 -7.11
CA THR A 115 -2.38 -6.02 -5.99
C THR A 115 -1.09 -6.78 -6.28
N ASP A 116 -0.85 -7.15 -7.55
CA ASP A 116 0.34 -7.88 -8.01
C ASP A 116 1.64 -7.06 -7.86
N THR A 117 1.56 -5.76 -8.06
CA THR A 117 2.70 -4.84 -8.01
C THR A 117 2.76 -4.00 -6.74
N GLY A 118 1.71 -4.02 -5.92
CA GLY A 118 1.60 -3.13 -4.76
C GLY A 118 1.58 -1.64 -5.14
N ARG A 119 1.05 -1.31 -6.34
CA ARG A 119 1.02 0.05 -6.85
C ARG A 119 -0.37 0.67 -6.73
N ILE A 120 -0.41 1.91 -6.28
CA ILE A 120 -1.61 2.74 -6.25
C ILE A 120 -1.48 3.85 -7.28
N GLU A 121 -2.52 4.07 -8.07
CA GLU A 121 -2.66 5.21 -8.97
C GLU A 121 -3.85 6.07 -8.54
N LEU A 122 -3.62 7.37 -8.41
CA LEU A 122 -4.60 8.38 -8.06
C LEU A 122 -4.83 9.24 -9.29
N LEU A 123 -6.06 9.33 -9.76
CA LEU A 123 -6.42 10.03 -11.00
C LEU A 123 -7.48 11.09 -10.72
N GLY A 124 -7.22 12.33 -11.13
CA GLY A 124 -8.10 13.48 -11.00
C GLY A 124 -8.17 14.05 -9.58
N ALA A 125 -7.77 15.29 -9.40
CA ALA A 125 -7.67 16.00 -8.12
C ALA A 125 -6.93 15.17 -7.05
N ALA A 126 -5.85 14.49 -7.48
CA ALA A 126 -5.11 13.54 -6.68
C ALA A 126 -4.36 14.20 -5.53
N GLN A 127 -4.47 13.60 -4.35
CA GLN A 127 -3.76 14.03 -3.15
C GLN A 127 -3.28 12.79 -2.41
N LEU A 128 -2.01 12.82 -1.97
CA LEU A 128 -1.38 11.78 -1.17
C LEU A 128 -0.72 12.42 0.05
N GLU A 129 -1.01 11.88 1.23
CA GLU A 129 -0.40 12.28 2.50
C GLU A 129 0.32 11.07 3.11
N GLN A 130 1.59 11.25 3.44
CA GLN A 130 2.40 10.25 4.11
C GLN A 130 3.20 10.92 5.23
N ALA A 131 2.84 10.64 6.47
CA ALA A 131 3.31 11.38 7.62
C ALA A 131 3.02 12.89 7.43
N GLU A 132 4.06 13.72 7.43
CA GLU A 132 3.95 15.17 7.28
C GLU A 132 4.09 15.64 5.82
N ASP A 133 4.45 14.71 4.90
CA ASP A 133 4.61 15.02 3.48
C ASP A 133 3.26 14.98 2.76
N ARG A 134 3.02 15.97 1.90
CA ARG A 134 1.82 16.08 1.07
C ARG A 134 2.18 16.29 -0.39
N PHE A 135 1.52 15.52 -1.25
CA PHE A 135 1.64 15.58 -2.70
C PHE A 135 0.27 15.87 -3.31
N GLU A 136 0.22 16.80 -4.26
CA GLU A 136 -1.00 17.18 -4.98
C GLU A 136 -0.70 17.25 -6.48
N GLY A 137 -1.63 16.78 -7.30
CA GLY A 137 -1.49 16.77 -8.77
C GLY A 137 -2.72 16.19 -9.43
N ASP A 138 -2.68 16.01 -10.73
CA ASP A 138 -3.77 15.35 -11.45
C ASP A 138 -3.58 13.82 -11.46
N VAL A 139 -2.33 13.38 -11.55
CA VAL A 139 -1.99 11.96 -11.47
C VAL A 139 -0.87 11.76 -10.44
N ILE A 140 -1.09 10.88 -9.48
CA ILE A 140 -0.06 10.45 -8.52
C ILE A 140 0.02 8.93 -8.58
N SER A 141 1.24 8.39 -8.72
CA SER A 141 1.54 6.97 -8.57
C SER A 141 2.36 6.74 -7.30
N TYR A 142 1.96 5.78 -6.49
CA TYR A 142 2.62 5.40 -5.25
C TYR A 142 2.90 3.89 -5.25
N ASP A 143 4.14 3.53 -5.05
CA ASP A 143 4.59 2.14 -4.90
C ASP A 143 4.75 1.84 -3.41
N LEU A 144 3.92 0.95 -2.87
CA LEU A 144 3.87 0.58 -1.46
C LEU A 144 5.16 -0.12 -1.00
N THR A 145 5.80 -0.88 -1.89
CA THR A 145 7.00 -1.65 -1.57
C THR A 145 8.25 -0.77 -1.48
N THR A 146 8.44 0.09 -2.50
CA THR A 146 9.60 0.97 -2.58
C THR A 146 9.36 2.33 -1.93
N ARG A 147 8.11 2.63 -1.55
CA ARG A 147 7.65 3.92 -1.01
C ARG A 147 7.95 5.10 -1.96
N LYS A 148 7.98 4.81 -3.26
CA LYS A 148 8.25 5.81 -4.28
C LYS A 148 6.96 6.50 -4.70
N VAL A 149 6.97 7.82 -4.64
CA VAL A 149 5.92 8.69 -5.17
C VAL A 149 6.38 9.28 -6.49
N ALA A 150 5.51 9.28 -7.49
CA ALA A 150 5.64 10.06 -8.71
C ALA A 150 4.34 10.83 -8.94
N ALA A 151 4.44 12.12 -9.21
CA ALA A 151 3.30 12.98 -9.48
C ALA A 151 3.48 13.70 -10.82
N SER A 152 2.40 13.89 -11.56
CA SER A 152 2.39 14.63 -12.81
C SER A 152 1.20 15.58 -12.88
N ALA A 153 1.38 16.66 -13.63
CA ALA A 153 0.32 17.58 -14.00
C ALA A 153 -0.64 16.92 -15.00
N GLY A 154 -1.91 17.26 -14.95
CA GLY A 154 -2.91 16.87 -15.92
C GLY A 154 -2.81 17.66 -17.22
N ALA A 155 -3.70 17.30 -18.16
CA ALA A 155 -3.82 18.00 -19.44
C ALA A 155 -4.17 19.49 -19.26
N ASP A 156 -4.82 19.85 -18.18
CA ASP A 156 -5.22 21.24 -17.84
C ASP A 156 -4.07 22.08 -17.30
N GLY A 157 -2.86 21.49 -17.16
CA GLY A 157 -1.65 22.21 -16.81
C GLY A 157 -1.55 22.68 -15.36
N ALA A 158 -2.41 22.20 -14.46
CA ALA A 158 -2.28 22.47 -13.03
C ALA A 158 -0.94 21.90 -12.53
N PRO A 159 -0.09 22.71 -11.86
CA PRO A 159 1.23 22.25 -11.44
C PRO A 159 1.13 21.20 -10.34
N VAL A 160 2.10 20.27 -10.32
CA VAL A 160 2.32 19.42 -9.14
C VAL A 160 2.75 20.29 -7.96
N ARG A 161 2.12 20.08 -6.81
CA ARG A 161 2.51 20.70 -5.55
C ARG A 161 3.03 19.64 -4.60
N MET A 162 4.14 19.94 -3.94
CA MET A 162 4.73 19.06 -2.93
C MET A 162 5.10 19.90 -1.71
N VAL A 163 4.68 19.45 -0.54
CA VAL A 163 5.10 19.98 0.76
C VAL A 163 5.86 18.87 1.48
N ILE A 164 7.11 19.13 1.82
CA ILE A 164 8.00 18.17 2.50
C ILE A 164 8.48 18.83 3.79
N GLU A 165 8.37 18.12 4.92
CA GLU A 165 8.87 18.60 6.19
C GLU A 165 10.42 18.63 6.24
N PRO A 166 11.04 19.75 6.66
CA PRO A 166 12.49 19.93 6.63
C PRO A 166 13.26 18.92 7.50
N ALA A 167 12.65 18.35 8.51
CA ALA A 167 13.28 17.36 9.39
C ALA A 167 13.75 16.11 8.65
N ARG A 168 13.03 15.70 7.60
CA ARG A 168 13.40 14.55 6.75
C ARG A 168 14.56 14.83 5.79
N LEU A 169 14.76 16.09 5.43
CA LEU A 169 15.88 16.51 4.58
C LEU A 169 17.22 16.54 5.34
N ARG A 170 17.20 16.46 6.67
CA ARG A 170 18.38 16.58 7.53
C ARG A 170 18.94 15.27 8.05
N SER A 171 18.35 14.11 7.74
CA SER A 171 18.92 12.83 8.16
C SER A 171 19.92 12.34 7.11
N PRO A 172 21.24 12.63 7.24
CA PRO A 172 22.25 11.93 6.47
C PRO A 172 22.30 10.51 7.01
N ARG A 173 21.92 9.54 6.20
CA ARG A 173 22.18 8.13 6.49
C ARG A 173 23.69 7.95 6.52
N GLY A 174 24.25 7.80 7.74
CA GLY A 174 25.63 7.33 7.93
C GLY A 174 26.65 8.39 8.32
N ALA A 175 26.71 8.70 9.61
CA ALA A 175 27.94 9.13 10.27
C ALA A 175 28.09 8.28 11.53
N GLU A 176 28.28 6.98 11.34
CA GLU A 176 28.81 6.09 12.37
C GLU A 176 30.15 5.57 11.85
N GLY A 177 31.23 6.01 12.46
CA GLY A 177 32.55 5.51 12.18
C GLY A 177 33.65 6.54 12.02
N ALA A 178 33.77 7.52 12.93
CA ALA A 178 35.06 8.18 13.16
C ALA A 178 35.58 7.69 14.50
N ASN A 179 36.34 6.63 14.43
CA ASN A 179 37.11 6.05 15.51
C ASN A 179 38.17 7.07 15.94
N SER A 180 38.08 7.54 17.16
CA SER A 180 39.13 8.31 17.82
C SER A 180 40.25 7.34 18.24
N ASP A 181 41.25 7.25 17.39
CA ASP A 181 42.55 6.71 17.76
C ASP A 181 43.33 7.84 18.48
N GLU A 182 43.38 7.76 19.79
CA GLU A 182 44.18 8.60 20.65
C GLU A 182 45.47 7.84 20.98
N PRO A 183 46.67 8.33 20.62
CA PRO A 183 47.92 7.77 21.10
C PRO A 183 48.26 8.37 22.47
N ASN A 184 48.32 7.49 23.47
CA ASN A 184 48.86 7.82 24.79
C ASN A 184 50.41 7.73 24.78
N PRO A 185 51.13 8.65 25.48
CA PRO A 185 52.59 8.74 25.55
C PRO A 185 53.27 7.60 26.30
#